data_14c2eb57f8d727f8c2a508675dbbd1b8
#
_entry.id   14c2eb57f8d727f8c2a508675dbbd1b8
#
_cell.length_a   1.000
_cell.length_b   1.000
_cell.length_c   1.000
_cell.angle_alpha   90.00
_cell.angle_beta   90.00
_cell.angle_gamma   90.00
#
_symmetry.space_group_name_H-M   'P 1'
#
loop_
_entity.id
_entity.type
_entity.pdbx_description
1 polymer ?
#
loop_
_entity_poly.entity_id
_entity_poly.type
_entity_poly.pdbx_seq_one_letter_code
_entity_poly.pdbx_strand_id
1 'polypeptide(L)' 'FMDQPLMEISRRVGIGGPLYQVHKKAYEAHDMVRKGDKDRARNELLDIIIYTAATVLLLDEQKEDK' A
#
# COMPACT_ATOMS: atom_id res chain seq x y z
N PHE A 1 7.34 -7.47 8.98
CA PHE A 1 6.76 -7.49 7.62
C PHE A 1 6.95 -6.18 6.88
N MET A 2 7.24 -5.14 7.59
CA MET A 2 7.44 -3.82 6.97
C MET A 2 8.83 -3.62 6.43
N ASP A 3 9.67 -4.62 6.54
CA ASP A 3 11.02 -4.49 6.09
C ASP A 3 11.19 -5.08 4.72
N GLN A 4 12.32 -5.12 4.33
CA GLN A 4 12.89 -5.84 3.27
C GLN A 4 12.20 -5.62 1.97
N PRO A 5 11.49 -6.60 1.33
CA PRO A 5 11.14 -6.37 -0.07
C PRO A 5 10.28 -5.14 -0.27
N LEU A 6 9.27 -4.94 0.59
CA LEU A 6 8.38 -3.81 0.38
C LEU A 6 9.10 -2.48 0.54
N MET A 7 9.81 -2.31 1.65
CA MET A 7 10.47 -1.03 1.90
C MET A 7 11.63 -0.82 0.94
N GLU A 8 12.36 -1.86 0.62
CA GLU A 8 13.49 -1.71 -0.28
C GLU A 8 13.05 -1.35 -1.68
N ILE A 9 12.03 -2.01 -2.19
CA ILE A 9 11.50 -1.68 -3.51
C ILE A 9 10.94 -0.27 -3.51
N SER A 10 10.24 0.10 -2.45
CA SER A 10 9.65 1.44 -2.36
C SER A 10 10.72 2.52 -2.35
N ARG A 11 11.85 2.26 -1.70
CA ARG A 11 12.94 3.24 -1.70
C ARG A 11 13.51 3.43 -3.10
N ARG A 12 13.54 2.36 -3.90
CA ARG A 12 14.08 2.44 -5.25
C ARG A 12 13.15 3.13 -6.23
N VAL A 13 11.85 2.80 -6.17
CA VAL A 13 10.90 3.36 -7.14
C VAL A 13 10.28 4.65 -6.67
N GLY A 14 10.47 4.99 -5.39
CA GLY A 14 9.91 6.21 -4.84
C GLY A 14 8.52 6.00 -4.30
N ILE A 15 7.98 7.07 -3.72
CA ILE A 15 6.72 7.00 -2.99
C ILE A 15 5.55 6.67 -3.90
N GLY A 16 5.69 6.92 -5.20
CA GLY A 16 4.63 6.57 -6.15
C GLY A 16 4.35 5.08 -6.21
N GLY A 17 5.35 4.23 -5.87
CA GLY A 17 5.15 2.80 -5.89
C GLY A 17 4.06 2.34 -4.94
N PRO A 18 4.23 2.54 -3.62
CA PRO A 18 3.19 2.13 -2.69
C PRO A 18 1.89 2.91 -2.85
N LEU A 19 1.95 4.17 -3.25
CA LEU A 19 0.73 4.93 -3.49
C LEU A 19 -0.07 4.36 -4.65
N TYR A 20 0.60 3.94 -5.72
CA TYR A 20 -0.09 3.30 -6.83
C TYR A 20 -0.83 2.05 -6.33
N GLN A 21 -0.18 1.26 -5.49
CA GLN A 21 -0.82 0.06 -4.97
C GLN A 21 -2.05 0.39 -4.12
N VAL A 22 -1.99 1.46 -3.35
CA VAL A 22 -3.15 1.90 -2.57
C VAL A 22 -4.33 2.19 -3.49
N HIS A 23 -4.09 2.95 -4.56
CA HIS A 23 -5.14 3.27 -5.52
C HIS A 23 -5.70 2.03 -6.19
N LYS A 24 -4.81 1.17 -6.68
CA LYS A 24 -5.21 -0.03 -7.40
C LYS A 24 -6.03 -0.95 -6.52
N LYS A 25 -5.56 -1.19 -5.30
CA LYS A 25 -6.24 -2.13 -4.42
C LYS A 25 -7.55 -1.56 -3.90
N ALA A 26 -7.65 -0.24 -3.73
CA ALA A 26 -8.91 0.38 -3.36
C ALA A 26 -9.95 0.18 -4.46
N TYR A 27 -9.54 0.37 -5.71
CA TYR A 27 -10.44 0.16 -6.84
C TYR A 27 -10.90 -1.30 -6.90
N GLU A 28 -9.95 -2.23 -6.73
CA GLU A 28 -10.27 -3.65 -6.77
C GLU A 28 -11.18 -4.07 -5.62
N ALA A 29 -10.95 -3.53 -4.44
CA ALA A 29 -11.79 -3.84 -3.28
C ALA A 29 -13.22 -3.35 -3.50
N HIS A 30 -13.37 -2.17 -4.08
CA HIS A 30 -14.70 -1.63 -4.38
C HIS A 30 -15.45 -2.55 -5.34
N ASP A 31 -14.76 -3.05 -6.37
CA ASP A 31 -15.37 -3.95 -7.33
C ASP A 31 -15.77 -5.28 -6.67
N MET A 32 -14.93 -5.78 -5.80
CA MET A 32 -15.23 -7.02 -5.08
C MET A 32 -16.44 -6.87 -4.18
N VAL A 33 -16.55 -5.73 -3.49
CA VAL A 33 -17.72 -5.47 -2.65
C VAL A 33 -18.98 -5.43 -3.51
N ARG A 34 -18.91 -4.78 -4.67
CA ARG A 34 -20.07 -4.71 -5.56
C ARG A 34 -20.51 -6.11 -6.02
N LYS A 35 -19.56 -7.01 -6.19
CA LYS A 35 -19.84 -8.38 -6.63
C LYS A 35 -20.20 -9.30 -5.51
N GLY A 36 -20.18 -8.83 -4.27
CA GLY A 36 -20.53 -9.65 -3.11
C GLY A 36 -19.39 -10.50 -2.57
N ASP A 37 -18.17 -10.27 -3.00
CA ASP A 37 -17.01 -11.05 -2.56
C ASP A 37 -16.33 -10.31 -1.40
N LYS A 38 -16.95 -10.40 -0.23
CA LYS A 38 -16.48 -9.65 0.94
C LYS A 38 -15.14 -10.13 1.45
N ASP A 39 -14.89 -11.44 1.36
CA ASP A 39 -13.62 -11.98 1.88
C ASP A 39 -12.43 -11.47 1.09
N ARG A 40 -12.54 -11.46 -0.23
CA ARG A 40 -11.45 -10.95 -1.06
C ARG A 40 -11.30 -9.45 -0.90
N ALA A 41 -12.43 -8.73 -0.78
CA ALA A 41 -12.36 -7.29 -0.54
C ALA A 41 -11.64 -6.99 0.77
N ARG A 42 -11.92 -7.78 1.81
CA ARG A 42 -11.26 -7.59 3.09
C ARG A 42 -9.75 -7.78 2.98
N ASN A 43 -9.32 -8.79 2.22
CA ASN A 43 -7.89 -9.02 2.03
C ASN A 43 -7.22 -7.87 1.30
N GLU A 44 -7.89 -7.31 0.29
CA GLU A 44 -7.34 -6.14 -0.40
C GLU A 44 -7.23 -4.95 0.53
N LEU A 45 -8.21 -4.77 1.42
CA LEU A 45 -8.17 -3.66 2.37
C LEU A 45 -7.04 -3.83 3.38
N LEU A 46 -6.77 -5.06 3.81
CA LEU A 46 -5.62 -5.32 4.68
C LEU A 46 -4.31 -4.96 3.98
N ASP A 47 -4.21 -5.28 2.69
CA ASP A 47 -3.03 -4.90 1.92
C ASP A 47 -2.88 -3.38 1.83
N ILE A 48 -3.99 -2.67 1.73
CA ILE A 48 -3.95 -1.20 1.70
C ILE A 48 -3.34 -0.66 2.99
N ILE A 49 -3.67 -1.26 4.13
CA ILE A 49 -3.10 -0.84 5.40
C ILE A 49 -1.57 -0.96 5.35
N ILE A 50 -1.08 -2.07 4.80
CA ILE A 50 0.36 -2.30 4.71
C ILE A 50 1.03 -1.28 3.80
N TYR A 51 0.46 -1.03 2.63
CA TYR A 51 1.05 -0.08 1.70
C TYR A 51 0.97 1.34 2.22
N THR A 52 -0.10 1.67 2.93
CA THR A 52 -0.23 2.99 3.53
C THR A 52 0.82 3.19 4.63
N ALA A 53 1.03 2.17 5.46
CA ALA A 53 2.06 2.24 6.49
C ALA A 53 3.43 2.43 5.87
N ALA A 54 3.73 1.71 4.78
CA ALA A 54 5.00 1.86 4.09
C ALA A 54 5.18 3.28 3.58
N THR A 55 4.10 3.87 3.05
CA THR A 55 4.16 5.24 2.54
C THR A 55 4.47 6.23 3.66
N VAL A 56 3.85 6.05 4.82
CA VAL A 56 4.12 6.92 5.97
C VAL A 56 5.58 6.80 6.39
N LEU A 57 6.11 5.57 6.44
CA LEU A 57 7.51 5.38 6.82
C LEU A 57 8.46 6.04 5.83
N LEU A 58 8.16 5.95 4.54
CA LEU A 58 8.99 6.61 3.54
C LEU A 58 8.97 8.13 3.70
N LEU A 59 7.80 8.69 3.99
CA LEU A 59 7.70 10.12 4.22
C LEU A 59 8.53 10.52 5.44
N ASP A 60 8.49 9.72 6.48
CA ASP A 60 9.27 10.01 7.68
C ASP A 60 10.77 9.95 7.39
N GLU A 61 11.21 8.96 6.60
CA GLU A 61 12.61 8.88 6.21
C GLU A 61 13.04 10.10 5.42
N GLN A 62 12.21 10.58 4.51
CA GLN A 62 12.53 11.74 3.70
C GLN A 62 12.65 13.00 4.56
N LYS A 63 11.82 13.11 5.58
CA LYS A 63 11.90 14.24 6.49
C LYS A 63 13.21 14.23 7.27
N GLU A 64 13.64 13.06 7.70
CA GLU A 64 14.87 12.93 8.48
C GLU A 64 16.10 13.25 7.65
N ASP A 65 16.04 13.03 6.36
CA ASP A 65 17.18 13.31 5.48
C ASP A 65 17.42 14.79 5.30
N LYS A 66 16.54 15.61 5.79
CA LYS A 66 16.72 17.05 5.72
C LYS A 66 17.40 17.58 6.97
#